data_313c85d9c880d97726a42014bf0dfb2b
#
_entry.id   313c85d9c880d97726a42014bf0dfb2b
#
_cell.length_a   1.000
_cell.length_b   1.000
_cell.length_c   1.000
_cell.angle_alpha   90.00
_cell.angle_beta   90.00
_cell.angle_gamma   90.00
#
_symmetry.space_group_name_H-M   'P 1'
#
loop_
_entity.id
_entity.type
_entity.pdbx_description
1 polymer ?
#
loop_
_entity_poly.entity_id
_entity_poly.type
_entity_poly.pdbx_seq_one_letter_code
_entity_poly.pdbx_strand_id
1 'polypeptide(L)'
;MMTLLPTGNLVIQVPGDAITEATTTYDDGMQQTYYDSRGGAPLTVAVEYYAAGAKPAASILTAEQQALTAQSIQPKVTPVDVPGGSGANRLDWQTTAIPPWLQDRKTSEVPITCAGIIVDGPGGESYGVYVFADPKNKESLNRMSSVLTSVAVSAS
;
A
#
# COMPACT_ATOMS: atom_id res chain seq x y z
N MET A 1 -6.12 -8.36 12.17
CA MET A 1 -5.79 -7.27 13.10
C MET A 1 -6.01 -5.94 12.42
N MET A 2 -6.67 -5.02 13.07
CA MET A 2 -6.89 -3.66 12.55
C MET A 2 -5.80 -2.74 13.07
N THR A 3 -5.26 -1.90 12.21
CA THR A 3 -4.17 -0.99 12.56
C THR A 3 -4.54 0.44 12.15
N LEU A 4 -4.37 1.37 13.08
CA LEU A 4 -4.56 2.80 12.84
C LEU A 4 -3.18 3.47 12.81
N LEU A 5 -2.93 4.29 11.80
CA LEU A 5 -1.67 5.04 11.74
C LEU A 5 -1.62 6.08 12.87
N PRO A 6 -0.42 6.32 13.44
CA PRO A 6 -0.28 7.22 14.58
C PRO A 6 -0.73 8.66 14.31
N THR A 7 -0.64 9.13 13.07
CA THR A 7 -0.91 10.53 12.73
C THR A 7 -2.05 10.70 11.72
N GLY A 8 -2.82 9.63 11.45
CA GLY A 8 -3.91 9.69 10.49
C GLY A 8 -5.09 8.87 10.93
N ASN A 9 -6.14 8.90 10.13
CA ASN A 9 -7.38 8.18 10.39
C ASN A 9 -7.53 6.94 9.50
N LEU A 10 -6.45 6.53 8.85
CA LEU A 10 -6.47 5.33 8.02
C LEU A 10 -6.52 4.08 8.90
N VAL A 11 -7.42 3.19 8.56
CA VAL A 11 -7.57 1.89 9.24
C VAL A 11 -7.39 0.80 8.19
N ILE A 12 -6.47 -0.11 8.46
CA ILE A 12 -6.23 -1.27 7.60
C ILE A 12 -6.10 -2.52 8.46
N GLN A 13 -6.34 -3.67 7.85
CA GLN A 13 -6.10 -4.96 8.49
C GLN A 13 -4.84 -5.56 7.88
N VAL A 14 -3.85 -5.82 8.72
CA VAL A 14 -2.61 -6.51 8.31
C VAL A 14 -2.53 -7.86 9.00
N PRO A 15 -1.71 -8.81 8.47
CA PRO A 15 -1.53 -10.10 9.15
C PRO A 15 -1.11 -9.90 10.60
N GLY A 16 -1.70 -10.71 11.50
CA GLY A 16 -1.52 -10.52 12.95
C GLY A 16 -0.08 -10.68 13.44
N ASP A 17 0.74 -11.39 12.69
CA ASP A 17 2.15 -11.62 12.99
C ASP A 17 3.10 -10.83 12.08
N ALA A 18 2.58 -9.85 11.35
CA ALA A 18 3.40 -9.00 10.50
C ALA A 18 4.41 -8.20 11.32
N ILE A 19 5.61 -8.05 10.78
CA ILE A 19 6.68 -7.27 11.40
C ILE A 19 6.54 -5.83 10.90
N THR A 20 6.58 -4.88 11.83
CA THR A 20 6.51 -3.45 11.50
C THR A 20 7.92 -2.89 11.44
N GLU A 21 8.27 -2.27 10.30
CA GLU A 21 9.53 -1.54 10.19
C GLU A 21 9.41 -0.17 10.84
N ALA A 22 10.56 0.49 11.05
CA ALA A 22 10.59 1.83 11.60
C ALA A 22 9.84 2.80 10.69
N THR A 23 9.07 3.70 11.31
CA THR A 23 8.36 4.74 10.57
C THR A 23 9.34 5.74 9.96
N THR A 24 9.14 6.07 8.67
CA THR A 24 9.86 7.14 8.01
C THR A 24 8.96 8.38 8.03
N THR A 25 9.51 9.51 8.51
CA THR A 25 8.76 10.77 8.62
C THR A 25 9.29 11.76 7.59
N TYR A 26 8.37 12.42 6.89
CA TYR A 26 8.64 13.51 5.96
C TYR A 26 8.13 14.82 6.54
N ASP A 27 8.47 15.95 5.91
CA ASP A 27 7.97 17.26 6.34
C ASP A 27 6.44 17.35 6.29
N ASP A 28 5.83 16.65 5.32
CA ASP A 28 4.38 16.71 5.05
C ASP A 28 3.66 15.40 5.26
N GLY A 29 4.33 14.37 5.81
CA GLY A 29 3.71 13.08 5.98
C GLY A 29 4.61 12.03 6.60
N MET A 30 4.21 10.77 6.47
CA MET A 30 4.95 9.63 6.99
C MET A 30 4.67 8.37 6.19
N GLN A 31 5.56 7.38 6.33
CA GLN A 31 5.42 6.06 5.73
C GLN A 31 5.70 4.98 6.76
N GLN A 32 4.89 3.93 6.74
CA GLN A 32 5.02 2.77 7.61
C GLN A 32 4.97 1.51 6.75
N THR A 33 5.87 0.56 7.00
CA THR A 33 5.91 -0.69 6.25
C THR A 33 5.70 -1.88 7.18
N TYR A 34 4.86 -2.81 6.75
CA TYR A 34 4.59 -4.08 7.41
C TYR A 34 4.98 -5.21 6.46
N TYR A 35 5.60 -6.27 6.97
CA TYR A 35 5.92 -7.41 6.11
C TYR A 35 5.79 -8.71 6.88
N ASP A 36 5.48 -9.78 6.14
CA ASP A 36 5.41 -11.13 6.65
C ASP A 36 5.93 -12.09 5.58
N SER A 37 6.94 -12.86 5.94
CA SER A 37 7.51 -13.89 5.05
C SER A 37 7.34 -15.30 5.65
N ARG A 38 6.66 -15.40 6.78
CA ARG A 38 6.48 -16.67 7.49
C ARG A 38 5.27 -17.43 6.97
N GLY A 39 5.20 -18.72 7.25
CA GLY A 39 4.05 -19.54 6.91
C GLY A 39 3.83 -19.76 5.41
N GLY A 40 4.79 -19.42 4.56
CA GLY A 40 4.69 -19.62 3.12
C GLY A 40 3.68 -18.71 2.41
N ALA A 41 3.31 -17.58 3.03
CA ALA A 41 2.38 -16.62 2.45
C ALA A 41 2.96 -15.21 2.55
N PRO A 42 4.01 -14.90 1.77
CA PRO A 42 4.73 -13.63 1.88
C PRO A 42 3.86 -12.44 1.50
N LEU A 43 4.07 -11.31 2.20
CA LEU A 43 3.33 -10.08 1.97
C LEU A 43 4.14 -8.89 2.46
N THR A 44 4.03 -7.77 1.74
CA THR A 44 4.52 -6.48 2.21
C THR A 44 3.42 -5.45 2.01
N VAL A 45 3.19 -4.61 3.02
CA VAL A 45 2.21 -3.52 2.97
C VAL A 45 2.95 -2.24 3.33
N ALA A 46 2.94 -1.27 2.42
CA ALA A 46 3.50 0.06 2.67
C ALA A 46 2.34 1.05 2.74
N VAL A 47 2.31 1.83 3.80
CA VAL A 47 1.24 2.80 4.04
C VAL A 47 1.84 4.20 4.11
N GLU A 48 1.28 5.13 3.35
CA GLU A 48 1.71 6.52 3.33
C GLU A 48 0.58 7.41 3.84
N TYR A 49 0.95 8.46 4.55
CA TYR A 49 0.06 9.52 5.02
C TYR A 49 0.66 10.86 4.64
N TYR A 50 -0.17 11.75 4.10
CA TYR A 50 0.19 13.13 3.81
C TYR A 50 -0.78 14.07 4.51
N ALA A 51 -0.21 15.08 5.18
CA ALA A 51 -0.99 16.05 5.95
C ALA A 51 -1.93 16.85 5.05
N ALA A 52 -2.97 17.43 5.66
CA ALA A 52 -3.97 18.20 4.94
C ALA A 52 -3.32 19.30 4.10
N GLY A 53 -3.69 19.34 2.81
CA GLY A 53 -3.20 20.34 1.87
C GLY A 53 -1.83 20.02 1.25
N ALA A 54 -1.15 18.96 1.69
CA ALA A 54 0.20 18.65 1.18
C ALA A 54 0.15 18.02 -0.20
N LYS A 55 -0.59 16.92 -0.36
CA LYS A 55 -0.73 16.21 -1.63
C LYS A 55 -2.11 15.59 -1.74
N PRO A 56 -2.99 16.10 -2.62
CA PRO A 56 -4.28 15.43 -2.85
C PRO A 56 -4.06 14.07 -3.52
N ALA A 57 -5.02 13.16 -3.32
CA ALA A 57 -4.96 11.81 -3.89
C ALA A 57 -4.74 11.82 -5.40
N ALA A 58 -5.35 12.76 -6.12
CA ALA A 58 -5.17 12.89 -7.56
C ALA A 58 -3.71 13.15 -7.95
N SER A 59 -2.98 13.95 -7.18
CA SER A 59 -1.56 14.22 -7.41
C SER A 59 -0.70 12.99 -7.13
N ILE A 60 -1.01 12.26 -6.06
CA ILE A 60 -0.30 11.02 -5.71
C ILE A 60 -0.51 10.00 -6.83
N LEU A 61 -1.74 9.84 -7.29
CA LEU A 61 -2.07 8.92 -8.39
C LEU A 61 -1.27 9.25 -9.65
N THR A 62 -1.23 10.52 -10.04
CA THR A 62 -0.49 10.97 -11.22
C THR A 62 1.00 10.67 -11.08
N ALA A 63 1.59 10.96 -9.92
CA ALA A 63 3.00 10.70 -9.65
C ALA A 63 3.32 9.21 -9.74
N GLU A 64 2.48 8.35 -9.17
CA GLU A 64 2.66 6.89 -9.23
C GLU A 64 2.57 6.37 -10.66
N GLN A 65 1.59 6.85 -11.43
CA GLN A 65 1.45 6.46 -12.84
C GLN A 65 2.68 6.87 -13.64
N GLN A 66 3.21 8.07 -13.41
CA GLN A 66 4.41 8.55 -14.09
C GLN A 66 5.63 7.72 -13.72
N ALA A 67 5.79 7.39 -12.43
CA ALA A 67 6.90 6.58 -11.94
C ALA A 67 6.89 5.17 -12.55
N LEU A 68 5.71 4.56 -12.65
CA LEU A 68 5.56 3.23 -13.24
C LEU A 68 5.80 3.28 -14.76
N THR A 69 5.27 4.28 -15.44
CA THR A 69 5.48 4.47 -16.88
C THR A 69 6.97 4.66 -17.20
N ALA A 70 7.70 5.37 -16.35
CA ALA A 70 9.15 5.54 -16.51
C ALA A 70 9.91 4.20 -16.42
N GLN A 71 9.31 3.20 -15.78
CA GLN A 71 9.85 1.83 -15.70
C GLN A 71 9.23 0.91 -16.76
N SER A 72 8.51 1.45 -17.73
CA SER A 72 7.79 0.72 -18.78
C SER A 72 6.68 -0.17 -18.22
N ILE A 73 6.07 0.23 -17.10
CA ILE A 73 4.95 -0.46 -16.48
C ILE A 73 3.68 0.35 -16.69
N GLN A 74 2.64 -0.30 -17.22
CA GLN A 74 1.33 0.30 -17.40
C GLN A 74 0.38 -0.22 -16.31
N PRO A 75 0.10 0.56 -15.25
CA PRO A 75 -0.83 0.12 -14.22
C PRO A 75 -2.27 0.18 -14.73
N LYS A 76 -3.08 -0.76 -14.24
CA LYS A 76 -4.53 -0.69 -14.41
C LYS A 76 -5.08 0.19 -13.29
N VAL A 77 -5.82 1.23 -13.65
CA VAL A 77 -6.41 2.16 -12.68
C VAL A 77 -7.93 1.95 -12.66
N THR A 78 -8.48 1.75 -11.47
CA THR A 78 -9.92 1.50 -11.30
C THR A 78 -10.43 2.37 -10.14
N PRO A 79 -11.51 3.14 -10.32
CA PRO A 79 -12.16 3.81 -9.19
C PRO A 79 -12.69 2.79 -8.20
N VAL A 80 -12.53 3.07 -6.91
CA VAL A 80 -13.02 2.20 -5.84
C VAL A 80 -13.66 3.05 -4.74
N ASP A 81 -14.49 2.40 -3.92
CA ASP A 81 -15.07 3.01 -2.74
C ASP A 81 -14.25 2.64 -1.52
N VAL A 82 -13.82 3.65 -0.76
CA VAL A 82 -13.15 3.45 0.52
C VAL A 82 -14.04 4.09 1.59
N PRO A 83 -14.53 3.32 2.57
CA PRO A 83 -15.39 3.88 3.61
C PRO A 83 -14.71 5.05 4.31
N GLY A 84 -15.41 6.17 4.43
CA GLY A 84 -14.90 7.40 5.06
C GLY A 84 -13.99 8.25 4.18
N GLY A 85 -13.55 7.76 3.04
CA GLY A 85 -12.68 8.48 2.12
C GLY A 85 -13.41 8.98 0.89
N SER A 86 -12.70 9.72 0.05
CA SER A 86 -13.24 10.23 -1.22
C SER A 86 -12.17 10.16 -2.31
N GLY A 87 -12.62 10.11 -3.58
CA GLY A 87 -11.72 10.12 -4.72
C GLY A 87 -10.76 8.95 -4.78
N ALA A 88 -11.16 7.79 -4.26
CA ALA A 88 -10.27 6.64 -4.18
C ALA A 88 -10.11 5.96 -5.54
N ASN A 89 -8.87 5.58 -5.84
CA ASN A 89 -8.52 4.79 -7.02
C ASN A 89 -7.60 3.66 -6.62
N ARG A 90 -7.75 2.53 -7.31
CA ARG A 90 -6.89 1.37 -7.16
C ARG A 90 -5.99 1.23 -8.38
N LEU A 91 -4.70 1.00 -8.14
CA LEU A 91 -3.74 0.65 -9.19
C LEU A 91 -3.39 -0.82 -9.04
N ASP A 92 -3.31 -1.51 -10.18
CA ASP A 92 -2.84 -2.90 -10.22
C ASP A 92 -1.74 -3.00 -11.28
N TRP A 93 -0.63 -3.64 -10.91
CA TRP A 93 0.47 -3.85 -11.85
C TRP A 93 1.30 -5.05 -11.43
N GLN A 94 2.20 -5.48 -12.30
CA GLN A 94 3.17 -6.52 -12.02
C GLN A 94 4.56 -6.02 -12.37
N THR A 95 5.53 -6.49 -11.64
CA THR A 95 6.93 -6.14 -11.86
C THR A 95 7.83 -7.33 -11.53
N THR A 96 9.12 -7.17 -11.79
CA THR A 96 10.14 -8.13 -11.40
C THR A 96 11.13 -7.39 -10.53
N ALA A 97 11.35 -7.89 -9.31
CA ALA A 97 12.21 -7.23 -8.34
C ALA A 97 12.66 -8.23 -7.28
N ILE A 98 13.62 -7.83 -6.47
CA ILE A 98 13.97 -8.58 -5.26
C ILE A 98 12.77 -8.51 -4.33
N PRO A 99 12.27 -9.66 -3.79
CA PRO A 99 11.08 -9.66 -2.96
C PRO A 99 11.18 -8.70 -1.77
N PRO A 100 10.25 -7.75 -1.63
CA PRO A 100 10.33 -6.75 -0.55
C PRO A 100 10.04 -7.33 0.85
N TRP A 101 9.48 -8.54 0.92
CA TRP A 101 9.20 -9.22 2.18
C TRP A 101 10.41 -10.00 2.73
N LEU A 102 11.51 -10.08 1.97
CA LEU A 102 12.72 -10.76 2.42
C LEU A 102 13.68 -9.77 3.07
N GLN A 103 14.26 -10.18 4.20
CA GLN A 103 15.33 -9.44 4.84
C GLN A 103 16.67 -9.67 4.13
N ASP A 104 16.83 -10.84 3.54
CA ASP A 104 18.03 -11.22 2.80
C ASP A 104 17.90 -10.75 1.34
N ARG A 105 18.74 -9.81 0.95
CA ARG A 105 18.75 -9.21 -0.39
C ARG A 105 19.64 -9.97 -1.38
N LYS A 106 20.09 -11.17 -1.04
CA LYS A 106 20.90 -12.00 -1.95
C LYS A 106 20.06 -12.78 -2.93
N THR A 107 18.74 -12.82 -2.75
CA THR A 107 17.82 -13.50 -3.65
C THR A 107 17.74 -12.78 -4.98
N SER A 108 17.60 -13.56 -6.06
CA SER A 108 17.39 -13.00 -7.41
C SER A 108 16.03 -12.33 -7.55
N GLU A 109 15.89 -11.46 -8.55
CA GLU A 109 14.62 -10.86 -8.88
C GLU A 109 13.58 -11.91 -9.29
N VAL A 110 12.35 -11.73 -8.85
CA VAL A 110 11.22 -12.61 -9.13
C VAL A 110 10.00 -11.78 -9.51
N PRO A 111 8.99 -12.38 -10.17
CA PRO A 111 7.74 -11.68 -10.44
C PRO A 111 7.02 -11.33 -9.13
N ILE A 112 6.48 -10.11 -9.06
CA ILE A 112 5.75 -9.59 -7.91
C ILE A 112 4.46 -8.97 -8.43
N THR A 113 3.34 -9.31 -7.79
CA THR A 113 2.05 -8.67 -8.03
C THR A 113 1.89 -7.51 -7.05
N CYS A 114 1.53 -6.36 -7.56
CA CYS A 114 1.42 -5.13 -6.80
C CYS A 114 0.04 -4.52 -6.95
N ALA A 115 -0.46 -3.91 -5.89
CA ALA A 115 -1.67 -3.11 -5.94
C ALA A 115 -1.57 -1.96 -4.95
N GLY A 116 -2.23 -0.85 -5.27
CA GLY A 116 -2.26 0.30 -4.39
C GLY A 116 -3.64 0.93 -4.37
N ILE A 117 -4.01 1.51 -3.24
CA ILE A 117 -5.21 2.33 -3.11
C ILE A 117 -4.78 3.71 -2.63
N ILE A 118 -5.22 4.73 -3.35
CA ILE A 118 -4.91 6.13 -3.02
C ILE A 118 -6.23 6.83 -2.78
N VAL A 119 -6.35 7.54 -1.65
CA VAL A 119 -7.63 8.10 -1.20
C VAL A 119 -7.43 9.40 -0.42
N ASP A 120 -8.36 10.34 -0.58
CA ASP A 120 -8.44 11.52 0.26
C ASP A 120 -9.27 11.25 1.51
N GLY A 121 -8.83 11.76 2.65
CA GLY A 121 -9.57 11.72 3.90
C GLY A 121 -10.48 12.94 4.08
N PRO A 122 -11.35 12.92 5.11
CA PRO A 122 -12.35 13.97 5.32
C PRO A 122 -11.78 15.32 5.74
N GLY A 123 -10.55 15.35 6.26
CA GLY A 123 -9.89 16.59 6.68
C GLY A 123 -8.95 17.18 5.64
N GLY A 124 -8.94 16.66 4.41
CA GLY A 124 -8.03 17.11 3.35
C GLY A 124 -6.69 16.39 3.36
N GLU A 125 -6.47 15.47 4.29
CA GLU A 125 -5.32 14.58 4.30
C GLU A 125 -5.47 13.51 3.21
N SER A 126 -4.38 12.82 2.87
CA SER A 126 -4.38 11.79 1.85
C SER A 126 -3.61 10.57 2.31
N TYR A 127 -3.97 9.42 1.77
CA TYR A 127 -3.36 8.14 2.11
C TYR A 127 -3.06 7.32 0.88
N GLY A 128 -1.98 6.54 0.95
CA GLY A 128 -1.67 5.50 -0.03
C GLY A 128 -1.41 4.19 0.71
N VAL A 129 -2.01 3.11 0.21
CA VAL A 129 -1.79 1.76 0.74
C VAL A 129 -1.31 0.91 -0.43
N TYR A 130 -0.09 0.41 -0.34
CA TYR A 130 0.53 -0.39 -1.40
C TYR A 130 0.82 -1.78 -0.86
N VAL A 131 0.40 -2.80 -1.61
CA VAL A 131 0.56 -4.20 -1.19
C VAL A 131 1.34 -4.94 -2.27
N PHE A 132 2.32 -5.72 -1.83
CA PHE A 132 3.18 -6.52 -2.69
C PHE A 132 3.04 -7.99 -2.30
N ALA A 133 2.72 -8.84 -3.26
CA ALA A 133 2.44 -10.26 -3.02
C ALA A 133 3.16 -11.14 -4.04
N ASP A 134 3.31 -12.42 -3.70
CA ASP A 134 3.88 -13.44 -4.58
C ASP A 134 2.78 -13.98 -5.50
N PRO A 135 2.84 -13.72 -6.81
CA PRO A 135 1.79 -14.18 -7.73
C PRO A 135 1.71 -15.70 -7.88
N LYS A 136 2.75 -16.43 -7.46
CA LYS A 136 2.78 -17.89 -7.50
C LYS A 136 2.23 -18.52 -6.22
N ASN A 137 1.88 -17.71 -5.24
CA ASN A 137 1.41 -18.18 -3.94
C ASN A 137 -0.04 -17.71 -3.72
N LYS A 138 -0.97 -18.65 -3.78
CA LYS A 138 -2.39 -18.34 -3.68
C LYS A 138 -2.75 -17.68 -2.34
N GLU A 139 -2.14 -18.13 -1.25
CA GLU A 139 -2.40 -17.55 0.08
C GLU A 139 -1.86 -16.13 0.18
N SER A 140 -0.71 -15.86 -0.43
CA SER A 140 -0.15 -14.51 -0.53
C SER A 140 -1.13 -13.57 -1.24
N LEU A 141 -1.70 -14.01 -2.36
CA LEU A 141 -2.70 -13.25 -3.10
C LEU A 141 -3.99 -13.03 -2.29
N ASN A 142 -4.42 -14.04 -1.53
CA ASN A 142 -5.59 -13.92 -0.67
C ASN A 142 -5.36 -12.89 0.45
N ARG A 143 -4.18 -12.90 1.06
CA ARG A 143 -3.82 -11.91 2.09
C ARG A 143 -3.77 -10.49 1.51
N MET A 144 -3.23 -10.33 0.31
CA MET A 144 -3.24 -9.05 -0.41
C MET A 144 -4.67 -8.54 -0.58
N SER A 145 -5.57 -9.38 -1.06
CA SER A 145 -6.97 -9.03 -1.25
C SER A 145 -7.63 -8.61 0.06
N SER A 146 -7.36 -9.33 1.15
CA SER A 146 -7.92 -9.02 2.47
C SER A 146 -7.45 -7.64 2.97
N VAL A 147 -6.18 -7.31 2.81
CA VAL A 147 -5.64 -6.01 3.20
C VAL A 147 -6.32 -4.90 2.40
N LEU A 148 -6.38 -5.05 1.08
CA LEU A 148 -6.97 -4.03 0.20
C LEU A 148 -8.46 -3.81 0.50
N THR A 149 -9.19 -4.88 0.78
CA THR A 149 -10.62 -4.81 1.12
C THR A 149 -10.85 -4.12 2.47
N SER A 150 -9.87 -4.18 3.37
CA SER A 150 -9.99 -3.62 4.72
C SER A 150 -9.72 -2.12 4.81
N VAL A 151 -9.22 -1.50 3.73
CA VAL A 151 -8.86 -0.08 3.75
C VAL A 151 -10.07 0.79 4.03
N ALA A 152 -9.98 1.64 5.04
CA ALA A 152 -11.03 2.56 5.43
C ALA A 152 -10.41 3.81 6.07
N VAL A 153 -11.15 4.89 6.08
CA VAL A 153 -10.75 6.13 6.76
C VAL A 153 -11.77 6.38 7.85
N SER A 154 -11.32 6.40 9.11
CA SER A 154 -12.23 6.66 10.21
C SER A 154 -12.61 8.15 10.28
N ALA A 155 -13.84 8.44 10.70
CA ALA A 155 -14.25 9.79 11.00
C ALA A 155 -13.57 10.22 12.32
N SER A 156 -12.94 11.38 12.32
CA SER A 156 -12.30 11.92 13.52
C SER A 156 -13.30 12.63 14.40
#